data_80d9b5c0424495e86cef5f03c7d5ea69
#
_entry.id   80d9b5c0424495e86cef5f03c7d5ea69
#
_cell.length_a   1.000
_cell.length_b   1.000
_cell.length_c   1.000
_cell.angle_alpha   90.00
_cell.angle_beta   90.00
_cell.angle_gamma   90.00
#
_symmetry.space_group_name_H-M   'P 1'
#
loop_
_entity.id
_entity.type
_entity.pdbx_description
1 polymer ?
#
loop_
_entity_poly.entity_id
_entity_poly.type
_entity_poly.pdbx_seq_one_letter_code
_entity_poly.pdbx_strand_id
1 'polypeptide(L)'
;MMPSKTSREEGSGMAKESVQSAKASRARTVQADKSKADQKKADSAAAKPRLASIGICCTLAWAFLINAAGGEAPTGQLSWQVSYFALAVAMVAFGFIARSKPAFVESPAAGYVAAVAGAFGAAALLLSSVTPALDALEYPATIVCSCVLGWLYLQWGAFYTGVNLRMAIGCLFIGNIAASVLKCAAHFSPFPLMCAITMALPVASVLLCRMALIDAPVGGRADVRFESHNLRGLWKVAVAAAVLSYVTAFLVGTSFGNQSAAAADVFLLGRAFEVLISGVVLAVVIGANRAFNFAQLWRIVLTVLALDVLSQALLPQITVIRCVESSAWDLLVLLTWLTVIDIARHAKADRNVVIGVGWAVYAASFAAGLVHSSWFSSGSFGIAFTTLLMFALAMVGTFFLEVRDQDTKWIFAELSGERVSAPQDHRSIDERCDAIGAERALTPRELEVMKMLCKGRTKSYIAETLYLTENTVRSHTKHIYTKLDVHSKHELMDLVGA
;
A
#
# COMPACT_ATOMS: atom_id res chain seq x y z
N MET A 1 -39.80 0.20 73.30
CA MET A 1 -39.92 -0.02 71.85
C MET A 1 -38.51 -0.04 71.27
N MET A 2 -37.94 -1.20 71.07
CA MET A 2 -36.55 -1.34 70.50
C MET A 2 -36.68 -1.42 68.97
N PRO A 3 -35.81 -0.76 68.17
CA PRO A 3 -35.83 -0.89 66.72
C PRO A 3 -35.17 -2.21 66.32
N SER A 4 -35.79 -2.88 65.32
CA SER A 4 -35.49 -4.22 64.84
C SER A 4 -34.08 -4.31 64.20
N LYS A 5 -33.40 -5.44 64.46
CA LYS A 5 -32.05 -5.77 63.95
C LYS A 5 -31.90 -5.87 62.41
N THR A 6 -33.00 -5.90 61.67
CA THR A 6 -33.03 -6.12 60.23
C THR A 6 -32.55 -4.91 59.39
N SER A 7 -32.73 -3.69 59.85
CA SER A 7 -32.33 -2.49 59.11
C SER A 7 -30.82 -2.14 59.15
N ARG A 8 -30.04 -2.81 60.02
CA ARG A 8 -28.61 -2.63 60.11
C ARG A 8 -27.80 -3.58 59.21
N GLU A 9 -28.35 -4.73 58.86
CA GLU A 9 -27.70 -5.68 57.99
C GLU A 9 -27.84 -5.28 56.49
N GLU A 10 -28.99 -4.73 56.07
CA GLU A 10 -29.18 -4.25 54.69
C GLU A 10 -28.28 -3.04 54.36
N GLY A 11 -28.09 -2.10 55.31
CA GLY A 11 -27.21 -0.96 55.09
C GLY A 11 -25.68 -1.34 55.00
N SER A 12 -25.29 -2.44 55.66
CA SER A 12 -23.90 -2.96 55.59
C SER A 12 -23.61 -3.70 54.27
N GLY A 13 -24.64 -4.35 53.68
CA GLY A 13 -24.53 -5.02 52.38
C GLY A 13 -24.37 -4.05 51.24
N MET A 14 -25.21 -3.01 51.15
CA MET A 14 -25.13 -1.97 50.10
C MET A 14 -23.83 -1.16 50.17
N ALA A 15 -23.29 -0.89 51.36
CA ALA A 15 -22.01 -0.18 51.51
C ALA A 15 -20.82 -1.04 51.05
N LYS A 16 -20.85 -2.34 51.26
CA LYS A 16 -19.82 -3.27 50.76
C LYS A 16 -19.85 -3.45 49.27
N GLU A 17 -21.03 -3.53 48.66
CA GLU A 17 -21.20 -3.59 47.18
C GLU A 17 -20.74 -2.31 46.49
N SER A 18 -21.07 -1.14 47.06
CA SER A 18 -20.62 0.14 46.47
C SER A 18 -19.09 0.30 46.54
N VAL A 19 -18.43 -0.14 47.62
CA VAL A 19 -16.98 -0.11 47.75
C VAL A 19 -16.32 -1.14 46.81
N GLN A 20 -16.94 -2.29 46.60
CA GLN A 20 -16.44 -3.31 45.68
C GLN A 20 -16.58 -2.91 44.23
N SER A 21 -17.68 -2.26 43.84
CA SER A 21 -17.91 -1.63 42.54
C SER A 21 -16.92 -0.49 42.25
N ALA A 22 -16.69 0.38 43.22
CA ALA A 22 -15.70 1.45 43.12
C ALA A 22 -14.25 0.93 42.98
N LYS A 23 -13.90 -0.15 43.67
CA LYS A 23 -12.59 -0.83 43.51
C LYS A 23 -12.45 -1.48 42.15
N ALA A 24 -13.49 -2.13 41.62
CA ALA A 24 -13.50 -2.74 40.30
C ALA A 24 -13.40 -1.69 39.17
N SER A 25 -14.10 -0.57 39.30
CA SER A 25 -14.01 0.56 38.39
C SER A 25 -12.60 1.17 38.38
N ARG A 26 -12.01 1.36 39.56
CA ARG A 26 -10.63 1.89 39.69
C ARG A 26 -9.57 0.93 39.13
N ALA A 27 -9.75 -0.38 39.31
CA ALA A 27 -8.89 -1.38 38.72
C ALA A 27 -8.95 -1.39 37.19
N ARG A 28 -10.16 -1.23 36.61
CA ARG A 28 -10.35 -1.12 35.14
C ARG A 28 -9.71 0.14 34.57
N THR A 29 -9.82 1.28 35.27
CA THR A 29 -9.18 2.54 34.83
C THR A 29 -7.64 2.43 34.88
N VAL A 30 -7.09 1.84 35.93
CA VAL A 30 -5.64 1.61 36.05
C VAL A 30 -5.13 0.62 35.00
N GLN A 31 -5.92 -0.39 34.65
CA GLN A 31 -5.57 -1.36 33.62
C GLN A 31 -5.66 -0.75 32.21
N ALA A 32 -6.64 0.13 31.95
CA ALA A 32 -6.76 0.88 30.71
C ALA A 32 -5.62 1.91 30.55
N ASP A 33 -5.24 2.59 31.61
CA ASP A 33 -4.10 3.53 31.61
C ASP A 33 -2.75 2.80 31.46
N LYS A 34 -2.61 1.62 32.05
CA LYS A 34 -1.43 0.78 31.87
C LYS A 34 -1.33 0.26 30.43
N SER A 35 -2.44 -0.19 29.86
CA SER A 35 -2.53 -0.59 28.45
C SER A 35 -2.18 0.56 27.51
N LYS A 36 -2.70 1.79 27.76
CA LYS A 36 -2.36 2.99 26.98
C LYS A 36 -0.89 3.40 27.15
N ALA A 37 -0.33 3.25 28.33
CA ALA A 37 1.08 3.55 28.60
C ALA A 37 2.01 2.52 27.94
N ASP A 38 1.64 1.24 27.97
CA ASP A 38 2.37 0.16 27.30
C ASP A 38 2.24 0.28 25.77
N GLN A 39 1.08 0.69 25.27
CA GLN A 39 0.86 0.99 23.85
C GLN A 39 1.68 2.22 23.41
N LYS A 40 1.70 3.27 24.21
CA LYS A 40 2.53 4.46 23.94
C LYS A 40 4.03 4.17 24.05
N LYS A 41 4.44 3.23 24.92
CA LYS A 41 5.82 2.70 24.97
C LYS A 41 6.14 1.82 23.78
N ALA A 42 5.21 0.97 23.34
CA ALA A 42 5.35 0.15 22.14
C ALA A 42 5.40 1.03 20.89
N ASP A 43 4.54 2.06 20.77
CA ASP A 43 4.56 3.05 19.69
C ASP A 43 5.83 3.93 19.71
N SER A 44 6.37 4.23 20.89
CA SER A 44 7.64 4.96 21.07
C SER A 44 8.87 4.06 20.85
N ALA A 45 8.76 2.77 21.12
CA ALA A 45 9.78 1.75 20.80
C ALA A 45 9.66 1.25 19.35
N ALA A 46 8.52 1.52 18.67
CA ALA A 46 8.33 1.29 17.25
C ALA A 46 9.25 2.22 16.46
N ALA A 47 10.48 1.80 16.41
CA ALA A 47 11.54 2.10 15.47
C ALA A 47 11.59 3.56 14.96
N LYS A 48 12.50 4.33 15.54
CA LYS A 48 13.14 5.42 14.78
C LYS A 48 13.59 4.82 13.45
N PRO A 49 13.27 5.45 12.29
CA PRO A 49 13.72 4.95 10.99
C PRO A 49 15.25 4.82 11.04
N ARG A 50 15.75 3.60 10.96
CA ARG A 50 17.19 3.37 10.89
C ARG A 50 17.64 3.65 9.46
N LEU A 51 18.88 4.07 9.29
CA LEU A 51 19.42 4.42 7.98
C LEU A 51 19.23 3.28 6.95
N ALA A 52 19.35 2.03 7.39
CA ALA A 52 19.10 0.85 6.55
C ALA A 52 17.69 0.81 5.94
N SER A 53 16.66 1.32 6.64
CA SER A 53 15.28 1.36 6.14
C SER A 53 15.06 2.25 4.92
N ILE A 54 15.98 3.17 4.66
CA ILE A 54 15.98 4.10 3.51
C ILE A 54 16.73 3.49 2.32
N GLY A 55 17.36 2.33 2.48
CA GLY A 55 18.21 1.68 1.48
C GLY A 55 17.53 1.35 0.15
N ILE A 56 16.20 1.45 0.07
CA ILE A 56 15.46 1.40 -1.20
C ILE A 56 15.95 2.48 -2.18
N CYS A 57 16.57 3.57 -1.71
CA CYS A 57 17.15 4.60 -2.55
C CYS A 57 18.15 4.02 -3.58
N CYS A 58 18.92 3.01 -3.17
CA CYS A 58 19.84 2.30 -4.07
C CYS A 58 19.09 1.54 -5.17
N THR A 59 17.97 0.91 -4.85
CA THR A 59 17.13 0.21 -5.85
C THR A 59 16.49 1.19 -6.81
N LEU A 60 15.91 2.30 -6.32
CA LEU A 60 15.28 3.32 -7.15
C LEU A 60 16.27 4.03 -8.08
N ALA A 61 17.45 4.40 -7.54
CA ALA A 61 18.52 4.99 -8.36
C ALA A 61 19.03 3.99 -9.39
N TRP A 62 19.24 2.73 -9.01
CA TRP A 62 19.70 1.68 -9.90
C TRP A 62 18.71 1.40 -11.04
N ALA A 63 17.42 1.29 -10.72
CA ALA A 63 16.36 1.11 -11.72
C ALA A 63 16.36 2.24 -12.76
N PHE A 64 16.57 3.49 -12.32
CA PHE A 64 16.68 4.63 -13.22
C PHE A 64 17.93 4.51 -14.11
N LEU A 65 19.10 4.22 -13.53
CA LEU A 65 20.38 4.22 -14.27
C LEU A 65 20.48 3.10 -15.31
N ILE A 66 19.97 1.89 -15.01
CA ILE A 66 19.96 0.79 -15.98
C ILE A 66 19.01 1.07 -17.16
N ASN A 67 17.87 1.73 -16.90
CA ASN A 67 16.98 2.13 -17.98
C ASN A 67 17.56 3.29 -18.80
N ALA A 68 18.20 4.28 -18.16
CA ALA A 68 18.87 5.37 -18.86
C ALA A 68 19.99 4.86 -19.78
N ALA A 69 20.80 3.90 -19.33
CA ALA A 69 21.86 3.29 -20.13
C ALA A 69 21.32 2.58 -21.39
N GLY A 70 20.23 1.83 -21.27
CA GLY A 70 19.56 1.20 -22.41
C GLY A 70 18.86 2.20 -23.33
N GLY A 71 18.42 3.37 -22.80
CA GLY A 71 17.68 4.39 -23.56
C GLY A 71 18.53 5.24 -24.51
N GLU A 72 19.84 5.33 -24.30
CA GLU A 72 20.76 6.10 -25.16
C GLU A 72 21.18 5.34 -26.43
N ALA A 73 20.97 4.03 -26.49
CA ALA A 73 21.25 3.23 -27.67
C ALA A 73 20.21 3.46 -28.78
N PRO A 74 20.51 3.24 -30.06
CA PRO A 74 19.55 3.29 -31.16
C PRO A 74 18.36 2.35 -30.95
N THR A 75 18.53 1.32 -30.14
CA THR A 75 17.54 0.30 -29.73
C THR A 75 16.82 0.65 -28.44
N GLY A 76 17.06 1.85 -27.86
CA GLY A 76 16.69 2.21 -26.49
C GLY A 76 15.23 1.98 -26.12
N GLN A 77 14.30 2.29 -27.04
CA GLN A 77 12.88 2.02 -26.79
C GLN A 77 12.58 0.53 -26.68
N LEU A 78 13.20 -0.31 -27.53
CA LEU A 78 13.04 -1.76 -27.49
C LEU A 78 13.66 -2.35 -26.21
N SER A 79 14.81 -1.83 -25.77
CA SER A 79 15.46 -2.22 -24.51
C SER A 79 14.55 -1.97 -23.32
N TRP A 80 13.85 -0.83 -23.26
CA TRP A 80 12.85 -0.56 -22.23
C TRP A 80 11.65 -1.50 -22.31
N GLN A 81 11.13 -1.80 -23.50
CA GLN A 81 10.05 -2.79 -23.66
C GLN A 81 10.45 -4.14 -23.09
N VAL A 82 11.66 -4.63 -23.45
CA VAL A 82 12.22 -5.89 -22.93
C VAL A 82 12.38 -5.83 -21.41
N SER A 83 12.89 -4.72 -20.86
CA SER A 83 13.09 -4.52 -19.43
C SER A 83 11.79 -4.67 -18.64
N TYR A 84 10.74 -3.94 -19.02
CA TYR A 84 9.47 -3.97 -18.30
C TYR A 84 8.70 -5.28 -18.49
N PHE A 85 8.81 -5.90 -19.68
CA PHE A 85 8.23 -7.21 -19.90
C PHE A 85 8.93 -8.29 -19.04
N ALA A 86 10.26 -8.29 -19.01
CA ALA A 86 11.04 -9.19 -18.18
C ALA A 86 10.75 -8.97 -16.68
N LEU A 87 10.62 -7.71 -16.26
CA LEU A 87 10.25 -7.38 -14.89
C LEU A 87 8.85 -7.94 -14.53
N ALA A 88 7.86 -7.80 -15.42
CA ALA A 88 6.52 -8.34 -15.18
C ALA A 88 6.54 -9.85 -14.98
N VAL A 89 7.25 -10.58 -15.85
CA VAL A 89 7.40 -12.04 -15.76
C VAL A 89 8.14 -12.41 -14.46
N ALA A 90 9.24 -11.73 -14.16
CA ALA A 90 10.03 -11.98 -12.95
C ALA A 90 9.20 -11.76 -11.67
N MET A 91 8.39 -10.69 -11.61
CA MET A 91 7.56 -10.39 -10.45
C MET A 91 6.51 -11.47 -10.18
N VAL A 92 5.83 -11.96 -11.23
CA VAL A 92 4.91 -13.10 -11.11
C VAL A 92 5.66 -14.34 -10.61
N ALA A 93 6.76 -14.69 -11.28
CA ALA A 93 7.53 -15.90 -10.96
C ALA A 93 8.04 -15.85 -9.50
N PHE A 94 8.69 -14.76 -9.09
CA PHE A 94 9.20 -14.62 -7.72
C PHE A 94 8.10 -14.57 -6.66
N GLY A 95 6.95 -13.94 -6.95
CA GLY A 95 5.81 -13.95 -6.05
C GLY A 95 5.32 -15.38 -5.74
N PHE A 96 5.17 -16.23 -6.77
CA PHE A 96 4.76 -17.62 -6.60
C PHE A 96 5.87 -18.51 -6.03
N ILE A 97 7.15 -18.29 -6.40
CA ILE A 97 8.29 -19.00 -5.80
C ILE A 97 8.39 -18.68 -4.32
N ALA A 98 8.25 -17.42 -3.93
CA ALA A 98 8.31 -17.00 -2.53
C ALA A 98 7.16 -17.58 -1.68
N ARG A 99 5.97 -17.77 -2.28
CA ARG A 99 4.86 -18.47 -1.63
C ARG A 99 5.18 -19.96 -1.41
N SER A 100 5.74 -20.63 -2.42
CA SER A 100 5.97 -22.08 -2.36
C SER A 100 7.26 -22.46 -1.64
N LYS A 101 8.30 -21.64 -1.75
CA LYS A 101 9.64 -21.83 -1.18
C LYS A 101 10.19 -20.55 -0.56
N PRO A 102 9.60 -20.03 0.53
CA PRO A 102 10.01 -18.76 1.13
C PRO A 102 11.48 -18.79 1.57
N ALA A 103 11.94 -19.90 2.15
CA ALA A 103 13.33 -20.07 2.58
C ALA A 103 14.36 -19.90 1.44
N PHE A 104 13.99 -20.18 0.20
CA PHE A 104 14.89 -19.96 -0.93
C PHE A 104 15.04 -18.46 -1.24
N VAL A 105 13.92 -17.74 -1.31
CA VAL A 105 13.93 -16.30 -1.66
C VAL A 105 14.51 -15.45 -0.52
N GLU A 106 14.28 -15.85 0.73
CA GLU A 106 14.79 -15.15 1.92
C GLU A 106 16.23 -15.56 2.27
N SER A 107 16.82 -16.53 1.54
CA SER A 107 18.16 -17.01 1.84
C SER A 107 19.23 -15.96 1.62
N PRO A 108 20.30 -15.94 2.46
CA PRO A 108 21.45 -15.09 2.23
C PRO A 108 22.09 -15.29 0.85
N ALA A 109 22.18 -16.53 0.42
CA ALA A 109 22.79 -16.91 -0.85
C ALA A 109 22.05 -16.30 -2.05
N ALA A 110 20.71 -16.34 -2.06
CA ALA A 110 19.91 -15.70 -3.11
C ALA A 110 20.20 -14.18 -3.19
N GLY A 111 20.33 -13.52 -2.03
CA GLY A 111 20.70 -12.10 -1.97
C GLY A 111 22.07 -11.81 -2.58
N TYR A 112 23.08 -12.59 -2.25
CA TYR A 112 24.42 -12.41 -2.83
C TYR A 112 24.45 -12.71 -4.33
N VAL A 113 23.76 -13.74 -4.77
CA VAL A 113 23.63 -14.05 -6.21
C VAL A 113 22.95 -12.88 -6.94
N ALA A 114 21.86 -12.34 -6.39
CA ALA A 114 21.19 -11.18 -6.97
C ALA A 114 22.09 -9.94 -7.01
N ALA A 115 22.85 -9.67 -5.95
CA ALA A 115 23.80 -8.54 -5.89
C ALA A 115 24.88 -8.65 -6.98
N VAL A 116 25.50 -9.82 -7.11
CA VAL A 116 26.54 -10.10 -8.11
C VAL A 116 25.97 -10.05 -9.53
N ALA A 117 24.84 -10.73 -9.77
CA ALA A 117 24.17 -10.70 -11.08
C ALA A 117 23.75 -9.28 -11.48
N GLY A 118 23.26 -8.48 -10.55
CA GLY A 118 22.90 -7.08 -10.78
C GLY A 118 24.11 -6.21 -11.12
N ALA A 119 25.22 -6.37 -10.41
CA ALA A 119 26.44 -5.63 -10.69
C ALA A 119 27.03 -5.97 -12.07
N PHE A 120 27.14 -7.25 -12.40
CA PHE A 120 27.64 -7.68 -13.71
C PHE A 120 26.67 -7.36 -14.85
N GLY A 121 25.37 -7.51 -14.63
CA GLY A 121 24.35 -7.11 -15.60
C GLY A 121 24.41 -5.61 -15.91
N ALA A 122 24.54 -4.77 -14.88
CA ALA A 122 24.70 -3.33 -15.07
C ALA A 122 26.00 -2.97 -15.81
N ALA A 123 27.12 -3.65 -15.49
CA ALA A 123 28.40 -3.46 -16.21
C ALA A 123 28.23 -3.84 -17.69
N ALA A 124 27.62 -5.00 -17.99
CA ALA A 124 27.42 -5.45 -19.36
C ALA A 124 26.54 -4.47 -20.16
N LEU A 125 25.48 -3.96 -19.54
CA LEU A 125 24.56 -2.99 -20.15
C LEU A 125 25.26 -1.64 -20.44
N LEU A 126 26.03 -1.13 -19.48
CA LEU A 126 26.78 0.12 -19.67
C LEU A 126 27.92 -0.01 -20.68
N LEU A 127 28.58 -1.16 -20.73
CA LEU A 127 29.65 -1.40 -21.73
C LEU A 127 29.08 -1.59 -23.14
N SER A 128 27.89 -2.23 -23.27
CA SER A 128 27.24 -2.35 -24.57
C SER A 128 26.82 -0.98 -25.13
N SER A 129 26.40 -0.03 -24.27
CA SER A 129 26.00 1.31 -24.74
C SER A 129 27.15 2.13 -25.37
N VAL A 130 28.41 1.82 -25.05
CA VAL A 130 29.61 2.56 -25.57
C VAL A 130 30.48 1.72 -26.48
N THR A 131 30.25 0.41 -26.58
CA THR A 131 31.10 -0.52 -27.34
C THR A 131 30.28 -1.34 -28.30
N PRO A 132 30.18 -1.00 -29.59
CA PRO A 132 29.35 -1.70 -30.57
C PRO A 132 29.61 -3.21 -30.67
N ALA A 133 30.86 -3.66 -30.40
CA ALA A 133 31.20 -5.09 -30.41
C ALA A 133 30.44 -5.88 -29.28
N LEU A 134 29.85 -5.20 -28.30
CA LEU A 134 29.12 -5.79 -27.18
C LEU A 134 27.58 -5.60 -27.27
N ASP A 135 27.07 -5.07 -28.37
CA ASP A 135 25.63 -4.83 -28.57
C ASP A 135 24.78 -6.09 -28.34
N ALA A 136 25.32 -7.27 -28.67
CA ALA A 136 24.67 -8.55 -28.45
C ALA A 136 24.38 -8.85 -26.94
N LEU A 137 25.07 -8.18 -26.01
CA LEU A 137 24.87 -8.34 -24.57
C LEU A 137 23.76 -7.44 -24.02
N GLU A 138 23.27 -6.43 -24.76
CA GLU A 138 22.29 -5.45 -24.30
C GLU A 138 21.01 -6.14 -23.77
N TYR A 139 20.34 -6.96 -24.59
CA TYR A 139 19.11 -7.62 -24.16
C TYR A 139 19.31 -8.66 -23.06
N PRO A 140 20.30 -9.57 -23.12
CA PRO A 140 20.59 -10.48 -21.99
C PRO A 140 20.86 -9.72 -20.69
N ALA A 141 21.65 -8.65 -20.73
CA ALA A 141 21.96 -7.83 -19.55
C ALA A 141 20.71 -7.12 -19.01
N THR A 142 19.87 -6.57 -19.89
CA THR A 142 18.59 -5.95 -19.54
C THR A 142 17.65 -6.96 -18.82
N ILE A 143 17.55 -8.19 -19.34
CA ILE A 143 16.74 -9.24 -18.72
C ILE A 143 17.27 -9.60 -17.33
N VAL A 144 18.59 -9.79 -17.20
CA VAL A 144 19.23 -10.08 -15.90
C VAL A 144 18.97 -8.96 -14.90
N CYS A 145 19.18 -7.69 -15.30
CA CYS A 145 18.93 -6.54 -14.45
C CYS A 145 17.45 -6.47 -14.02
N SER A 146 16.52 -6.73 -14.93
CA SER A 146 15.08 -6.71 -14.64
C SER A 146 14.67 -7.85 -13.69
N CYS A 147 15.26 -9.04 -13.81
CA CYS A 147 15.05 -10.13 -12.86
C CYS A 147 15.59 -9.75 -11.47
N VAL A 148 16.78 -9.18 -11.38
CA VAL A 148 17.36 -8.71 -10.11
C VAL A 148 16.50 -7.61 -9.50
N LEU A 149 16.01 -6.67 -10.30
CA LEU A 149 15.11 -5.60 -9.85
C LEU A 149 13.82 -6.18 -9.28
N GLY A 150 13.24 -7.17 -9.95
CA GLY A 150 12.04 -7.88 -9.45
C GLY A 150 12.30 -8.58 -8.11
N TRP A 151 13.45 -9.21 -7.94
CA TRP A 151 13.85 -9.81 -6.67
C TRP A 151 14.01 -8.74 -5.57
N LEU A 152 14.68 -7.62 -5.85
CA LEU A 152 14.83 -6.50 -4.91
C LEU A 152 13.47 -5.90 -4.52
N TYR A 153 12.57 -5.74 -5.47
CA TYR A 153 11.21 -5.25 -5.21
C TYR A 153 10.44 -6.16 -4.26
N LEU A 154 10.59 -7.48 -4.42
CA LEU A 154 9.96 -8.44 -3.51
C LEU A 154 10.55 -8.32 -2.09
N GLN A 155 11.88 -8.20 -1.95
CA GLN A 155 12.55 -8.09 -0.65
C GLN A 155 12.18 -6.79 0.09
N TRP A 156 12.23 -5.65 -0.60
CA TRP A 156 11.80 -4.37 -0.03
C TRP A 156 10.30 -4.35 0.29
N GLY A 157 9.48 -4.97 -0.56
CA GLY A 157 8.05 -5.17 -0.31
C GLY A 157 7.81 -5.98 0.96
N ALA A 158 8.55 -7.06 1.16
CA ALA A 158 8.48 -7.86 2.38
C ALA A 158 8.86 -7.06 3.64
N PHE A 159 9.87 -6.19 3.57
CA PHE A 159 10.24 -5.28 4.65
C PHE A 159 9.13 -4.27 4.95
N TYR A 160 8.63 -3.55 3.92
CA TYR A 160 7.64 -2.49 4.12
C TYR A 160 6.26 -3.00 4.54
N THR A 161 5.91 -4.23 4.22
CA THR A 161 4.69 -4.87 4.74
C THR A 161 4.79 -5.22 6.22
N GLY A 162 6.00 -5.29 6.78
CA GLY A 162 6.25 -5.55 8.21
C GLY A 162 6.27 -4.30 9.09
N VAL A 163 6.28 -3.09 8.51
CA VAL A 163 6.32 -1.81 9.25
C VAL A 163 4.99 -1.07 9.11
N ASN A 164 4.72 -0.09 10.00
CA ASN A 164 3.50 0.71 9.88
C ASN A 164 3.53 1.57 8.61
N LEU A 165 2.34 1.93 8.10
CA LEU A 165 2.21 2.61 6.82
C LEU A 165 2.86 4.00 6.82
N ARG A 166 2.81 4.75 7.92
CA ARG A 166 3.49 6.06 8.05
C ARG A 166 5.01 5.93 7.95
N MET A 167 5.58 4.90 8.58
CA MET A 167 7.00 4.60 8.47
C MET A 167 7.37 4.17 7.04
N ALA A 168 6.55 3.34 6.40
CA ALA A 168 6.76 2.94 5.02
C ALA A 168 6.77 4.15 4.08
N ILE A 169 5.81 5.08 4.23
CA ILE A 169 5.76 6.34 3.49
C ILE A 169 7.03 7.16 3.74
N GLY A 170 7.39 7.35 5.02
CA GLY A 170 8.59 8.09 5.39
C GLY A 170 9.84 7.53 4.72
N CYS A 171 10.05 6.23 4.83
CA CYS A 171 11.21 5.55 4.25
C CYS A 171 11.21 5.61 2.71
N LEU A 172 10.06 5.43 2.06
CA LEU A 172 9.95 5.48 0.60
C LEU A 172 10.24 6.89 0.06
N PHE A 173 9.64 7.94 0.63
CA PHE A 173 9.82 9.30 0.13
C PHE A 173 11.20 9.87 0.50
N ILE A 174 11.74 9.61 1.69
CA ILE A 174 13.14 9.95 2.02
C ILE A 174 14.10 9.16 1.12
N GLY A 175 13.82 7.87 0.89
CA GLY A 175 14.56 7.03 -0.03
C GLY A 175 14.54 7.59 -1.45
N ASN A 176 13.43 8.12 -1.93
CA ASN A 176 13.33 8.75 -3.24
C ASN A 176 14.14 10.04 -3.34
N ILE A 177 14.14 10.89 -2.30
CA ILE A 177 15.02 12.07 -2.24
C ILE A 177 16.49 11.63 -2.31
N ALA A 178 16.90 10.63 -1.54
CA ALA A 178 18.26 10.09 -1.58
C ALA A 178 18.58 9.47 -2.95
N ALA A 179 17.62 8.80 -3.59
CA ALA A 179 17.78 8.26 -4.94
C ALA A 179 18.01 9.38 -5.96
N SER A 180 17.32 10.52 -5.86
CA SER A 180 17.53 11.68 -6.73
C SER A 180 18.96 12.22 -6.62
N VAL A 181 19.51 12.25 -5.39
CA VAL A 181 20.92 12.63 -5.18
C VAL A 181 21.88 11.63 -5.83
N LEU A 182 21.60 10.32 -5.68
CA LEU A 182 22.42 9.27 -6.31
C LEU A 182 22.33 9.30 -7.85
N LYS A 183 21.15 9.56 -8.41
CA LYS A 183 20.93 9.76 -9.85
C LYS A 183 21.78 10.95 -10.36
N CYS A 184 21.76 12.09 -9.64
CA CYS A 184 22.59 13.25 -9.98
C CYS A 184 24.09 12.94 -9.86
N ALA A 185 24.50 12.30 -8.78
CA ALA A 185 25.91 11.93 -8.59
C ALA A 185 26.45 11.03 -9.72
N ALA A 186 25.64 10.06 -10.16
CA ALA A 186 25.99 9.20 -11.28
C ALA A 186 26.02 9.97 -12.62
N HIS A 187 24.98 10.79 -12.90
CA HIS A 187 24.84 11.52 -14.16
C HIS A 187 25.98 12.51 -14.41
N PHE A 188 26.45 13.23 -13.37
CA PHE A 188 27.52 14.18 -13.48
C PHE A 188 28.93 13.58 -13.27
N SER A 189 29.02 12.25 -13.09
CA SER A 189 30.30 11.55 -12.93
C SER A 189 30.92 11.19 -14.28
N PRO A 190 32.26 11.12 -14.38
CA PRO A 190 32.90 10.50 -15.52
C PRO A 190 32.45 9.05 -15.70
N PHE A 191 32.39 8.57 -16.95
CA PHE A 191 31.88 7.24 -17.30
C PHE A 191 32.39 6.09 -16.40
N PRO A 192 33.70 5.97 -16.08
CA PRO A 192 34.19 4.90 -15.20
C PRO A 192 33.60 4.97 -13.79
N LEU A 193 33.41 6.18 -13.26
CA LEU A 193 32.83 6.39 -11.94
C LEU A 193 31.31 6.12 -11.96
N MET A 194 30.64 6.53 -13.03
CA MET A 194 29.21 6.19 -13.25
C MET A 194 29.01 4.67 -13.28
N CYS A 195 29.87 3.93 -13.99
CA CYS A 195 29.86 2.47 -14.00
C CYS A 195 30.06 1.90 -12.59
N ALA A 196 31.04 2.38 -11.84
CA ALA A 196 31.34 1.93 -10.49
C ALA A 196 30.15 2.19 -9.55
N ILE A 197 29.53 3.36 -9.61
CA ILE A 197 28.33 3.70 -8.84
C ILE A 197 27.18 2.73 -9.21
N THR A 198 26.89 2.57 -10.50
CA THR A 198 25.76 1.73 -10.96
C THR A 198 25.94 0.26 -10.59
N MET A 199 27.16 -0.26 -10.62
CA MET A 199 27.49 -1.62 -10.17
C MET A 199 27.39 -1.78 -8.64
N ALA A 200 27.72 -0.75 -7.86
CA ALA A 200 27.66 -0.81 -6.40
C ALA A 200 26.23 -0.75 -5.85
N LEU A 201 25.29 -0.11 -6.56
CA LEU A 201 23.93 0.11 -6.08
C LEU A 201 23.13 -1.19 -5.76
N PRO A 202 23.10 -2.23 -6.60
CA PRO A 202 22.39 -3.47 -6.27
C PRO A 202 23.04 -4.19 -5.07
N VAL A 203 24.36 -4.13 -4.94
CA VAL A 203 25.08 -4.68 -3.78
C VAL A 203 24.71 -3.93 -2.50
N ALA A 204 24.75 -2.60 -2.53
CA ALA A 204 24.37 -1.77 -1.40
C ALA A 204 22.90 -1.98 -1.02
N SER A 205 21.99 -2.09 -2.02
CA SER A 205 20.59 -2.33 -1.77
C SER A 205 20.34 -3.66 -1.08
N VAL A 206 20.98 -4.74 -1.52
CA VAL A 206 20.87 -6.07 -0.88
C VAL A 206 21.36 -6.01 0.57
N LEU A 207 22.51 -5.41 0.83
CA LEU A 207 23.08 -5.30 2.17
C LEU A 207 22.17 -4.49 3.10
N LEU A 208 21.70 -3.32 2.66
CA LEU A 208 20.82 -2.45 3.45
C LEU A 208 19.47 -3.09 3.70
N CYS A 209 18.89 -3.76 2.70
CA CYS A 209 17.63 -4.48 2.87
C CYS A 209 17.74 -5.60 3.91
N ARG A 210 18.83 -6.34 3.91
CA ARG A 210 19.09 -7.38 4.91
C ARG A 210 19.29 -6.80 6.30
N MET A 211 20.03 -5.71 6.44
CA MET A 211 20.17 -5.01 7.71
C MET A 211 18.80 -4.53 8.22
N ALA A 212 17.96 -3.97 7.33
CA ALA A 212 16.63 -3.53 7.66
C ALA A 212 15.72 -4.69 8.12
N LEU A 213 15.80 -5.85 7.47
CA LEU A 213 15.02 -7.05 7.83
C LEU A 213 15.48 -7.68 9.15
N ILE A 214 16.78 -7.68 9.45
CA ILE A 214 17.32 -8.19 10.72
C ILE A 214 16.92 -7.28 11.89
N ASP A 215 16.94 -5.98 11.64
CA ASP A 215 16.63 -4.96 12.64
C ASP A 215 15.12 -4.74 12.83
N ALA A 216 14.28 -5.21 11.91
CA ALA A 216 12.85 -5.17 12.07
C ALA A 216 12.45 -6.07 13.25
N PRO A 217 11.73 -5.58 14.27
CA PRO A 217 11.30 -6.41 15.36
C PRO A 217 10.47 -7.57 14.84
N VAL A 218 10.89 -8.80 15.13
CA VAL A 218 10.25 -10.07 14.74
C VAL A 218 8.83 -10.21 15.32
N GLY A 219 8.35 -9.26 16.09
CA GLY A 219 7.01 -9.15 16.66
C GLY A 219 6.19 -7.97 16.15
N GLY A 220 6.72 -7.17 15.23
CA GLY A 220 6.04 -6.01 14.65
C GLY A 220 5.06 -6.32 13.50
N ARG A 221 4.53 -7.52 13.41
CA ARG A 221 3.16 -7.65 12.91
C ARG A 221 2.35 -6.83 13.88
N ALA A 222 2.12 -5.57 13.54
CA ALA A 222 1.09 -4.82 14.21
C ALA A 222 -0.10 -5.76 14.29
N ASP A 223 -0.54 -6.07 15.52
CA ASP A 223 -1.82 -6.73 15.80
C ASP A 223 -2.99 -5.84 15.40
N VAL A 224 -2.81 -5.03 14.39
CA VAL A 224 -3.87 -4.53 13.55
C VAL A 224 -4.23 -5.72 12.68
N ARG A 225 -4.93 -6.68 13.27
CA ARG A 225 -5.79 -7.61 12.56
C ARG A 225 -6.85 -6.75 11.88
N PHE A 226 -6.44 -6.10 10.79
CA PHE A 226 -7.42 -5.72 9.81
C PHE A 226 -8.02 -7.03 9.36
N GLU A 227 -9.33 -7.19 9.59
CA GLU A 227 -10.05 -8.34 9.08
C GLU A 227 -9.66 -8.49 7.63
N SER A 228 -9.18 -9.68 7.30
CA SER A 228 -8.66 -10.01 6.00
C SER A 228 -9.71 -9.75 4.92
N HIS A 229 -9.55 -8.65 4.19
CA HIS A 229 -10.48 -8.21 3.17
C HIS A 229 -10.44 -9.08 1.92
N ASN A 230 -11.61 -9.30 1.33
CA ASN A 230 -11.73 -10.06 0.10
C ASN A 230 -11.20 -9.22 -1.09
N LEU A 231 -10.45 -9.85 -2.00
CA LEU A 231 -9.84 -9.19 -3.15
C LEU A 231 -10.84 -8.74 -4.24
N ARG A 232 -12.15 -9.02 -4.07
CA ARG A 232 -13.17 -8.78 -5.12
C ARG A 232 -13.26 -7.34 -5.60
N GLY A 233 -13.06 -6.35 -4.74
CA GLY A 233 -13.08 -4.91 -5.13
C GLY A 233 -11.77 -4.41 -5.74
N LEU A 234 -10.65 -5.12 -5.58
CA LEU A 234 -9.32 -4.65 -5.98
C LEU A 234 -9.09 -4.61 -7.49
N TRP A 235 -9.92 -5.31 -8.29
CA TRP A 235 -9.78 -5.25 -9.74
C TRP A 235 -9.90 -3.83 -10.29
N LYS A 236 -10.70 -2.95 -9.64
CA LYS A 236 -10.84 -1.55 -10.03
C LYS A 236 -9.55 -0.78 -9.82
N VAL A 237 -8.89 -0.99 -8.68
CA VAL A 237 -7.60 -0.38 -8.38
C VAL A 237 -6.52 -0.89 -9.34
N ALA A 238 -6.54 -2.20 -9.63
CA ALA A 238 -5.61 -2.80 -10.59
C ALA A 238 -5.81 -2.24 -12.01
N VAL A 239 -7.06 -2.08 -12.46
CA VAL A 239 -7.37 -1.45 -13.77
C VAL A 239 -6.92 0.01 -13.80
N ALA A 240 -7.19 0.78 -12.75
CA ALA A 240 -6.74 2.17 -12.67
C ALA A 240 -5.21 2.27 -12.72
N ALA A 241 -4.50 1.47 -11.94
CA ALA A 241 -3.04 1.42 -11.97
C ALA A 241 -2.49 0.99 -13.35
N ALA A 242 -3.14 0.01 -13.99
CA ALA A 242 -2.77 -0.45 -15.32
C ALA A 242 -2.96 0.66 -16.39
N VAL A 243 -4.10 1.34 -16.37
CA VAL A 243 -4.38 2.44 -17.32
C VAL A 243 -3.37 3.56 -17.15
N LEU A 244 -3.07 3.95 -15.90
CA LEU A 244 -2.10 5.01 -15.62
C LEU A 244 -0.69 4.65 -16.05
N SER A 245 -0.26 3.44 -15.71
CA SER A 245 1.04 2.91 -16.12
C SER A 245 1.17 2.88 -17.65
N TYR A 246 0.13 2.43 -18.32
CA TYR A 246 0.07 2.38 -19.79
C TYR A 246 0.14 3.78 -20.43
N VAL A 247 -0.66 4.75 -19.93
CA VAL A 247 -0.63 6.12 -20.44
C VAL A 247 0.73 6.77 -20.24
N THR A 248 1.29 6.64 -19.03
CA THR A 248 2.62 7.17 -18.72
C THR A 248 3.69 6.58 -19.63
N ALA A 249 3.67 5.27 -19.85
CA ALA A 249 4.61 4.60 -20.74
C ALA A 249 4.47 5.03 -22.20
N PHE A 250 3.23 5.25 -22.65
CA PHE A 250 2.98 5.76 -24.00
C PHE A 250 3.60 7.16 -24.17
N LEU A 251 3.40 8.07 -23.21
CA LEU A 251 3.99 9.42 -23.25
C LEU A 251 5.52 9.36 -23.25
N VAL A 252 6.11 8.61 -22.33
CA VAL A 252 7.56 8.37 -22.29
C VAL A 252 8.05 7.81 -23.61
N GLY A 253 7.36 6.82 -24.17
CA GLY A 253 7.73 6.21 -25.45
C GLY A 253 7.68 7.15 -26.64
N THR A 254 6.73 8.08 -26.71
CA THR A 254 6.67 9.12 -27.78
C THR A 254 7.80 10.14 -27.64
N SER A 255 8.34 10.31 -26.44
CA SER A 255 9.46 11.23 -26.19
C SER A 255 10.84 10.66 -26.58
N PHE A 256 10.98 9.34 -26.78
CA PHE A 256 12.28 8.71 -27.16
C PHE A 256 12.87 9.25 -28.45
N GLY A 257 12.05 9.53 -29.46
CA GLY A 257 12.52 10.08 -30.75
C GLY A 257 12.99 11.54 -30.68
N ASN A 258 12.63 12.26 -29.63
CA ASN A 258 12.91 13.69 -29.45
C ASN A 258 13.98 13.97 -28.39
N GLN A 259 14.62 12.94 -27.85
CA GLN A 259 15.71 13.06 -26.89
C GLN A 259 17.04 13.40 -27.60
N SER A 260 17.13 14.57 -28.25
CA SER A 260 18.41 15.23 -28.32
C SER A 260 18.85 15.48 -26.88
N ALA A 261 20.07 15.04 -26.51
CA ALA A 261 20.67 15.06 -25.17
C ALA A 261 19.97 16.07 -24.26
N ALA A 262 19.18 15.60 -23.32
CA ALA A 262 18.40 16.49 -22.47
C ALA A 262 19.40 17.40 -21.78
N ALA A 263 19.31 18.71 -22.02
CA ALA A 263 20.24 19.66 -21.44
C ALA A 263 20.33 19.39 -19.93
N ALA A 264 21.52 19.45 -19.35
CA ALA A 264 21.74 19.17 -17.93
C ALA A 264 20.73 19.89 -17.01
N ASP A 265 20.26 21.05 -17.46
CA ASP A 265 19.24 21.86 -16.81
C ASP A 265 17.87 21.14 -16.71
N VAL A 266 17.46 20.40 -17.76
CA VAL A 266 16.22 19.62 -17.77
C VAL A 266 16.28 18.49 -16.78
N PHE A 267 17.40 17.78 -16.74
CA PHE A 267 17.65 16.70 -15.80
C PHE A 267 17.59 17.20 -14.36
N LEU A 268 18.33 18.28 -14.03
CA LEU A 268 18.35 18.87 -12.70
C LEU A 268 16.98 19.39 -12.26
N LEU A 269 16.26 20.06 -13.16
CA LEU A 269 14.94 20.58 -12.87
C LEU A 269 13.94 19.43 -12.56
N GLY A 270 13.97 18.35 -13.34
CA GLY A 270 13.16 17.16 -13.07
C GLY A 270 13.47 16.54 -11.68
N ARG A 271 14.75 16.42 -11.32
CA ARG A 271 15.16 15.94 -9.98
C ARG A 271 14.75 16.92 -8.87
N ALA A 272 14.78 18.21 -9.11
CA ALA A 272 14.29 19.22 -8.16
C ALA A 272 12.78 19.10 -7.90
N PHE A 273 11.98 18.89 -8.94
CA PHE A 273 10.55 18.63 -8.79
C PHE A 273 10.27 17.32 -8.01
N GLU A 274 11.00 16.26 -8.28
CA GLU A 274 10.91 14.98 -7.58
C GLU A 274 11.17 15.16 -6.06
N VAL A 275 12.23 15.89 -5.72
CA VAL A 275 12.60 16.20 -4.34
C VAL A 275 11.55 17.09 -3.67
N LEU A 276 11.04 18.12 -4.38
CA LEU A 276 10.00 19.04 -3.88
C LEU A 276 8.71 18.27 -3.55
N ILE A 277 8.22 17.46 -4.48
CA ILE A 277 6.99 16.67 -4.29
C ILE A 277 7.16 15.70 -3.12
N SER A 278 8.29 15.00 -3.06
CA SER A 278 8.62 14.09 -1.96
C SER A 278 8.66 14.83 -0.61
N GLY A 279 9.27 16.01 -0.58
CA GLY A 279 9.34 16.87 0.60
C GLY A 279 7.97 17.36 1.07
N VAL A 280 7.08 17.74 0.15
CA VAL A 280 5.70 18.14 0.46
C VAL A 280 4.91 16.98 1.07
N VAL A 281 5.01 15.78 0.48
CA VAL A 281 4.33 14.59 1.04
C VAL A 281 4.85 14.28 2.44
N LEU A 282 6.16 14.32 2.67
CA LEU A 282 6.73 14.12 3.99
C LEU A 282 6.28 15.17 5.00
N ALA A 283 6.26 16.44 4.63
CA ALA A 283 5.82 17.52 5.50
C ALA A 283 4.34 17.36 5.91
N VAL A 284 3.48 16.94 4.99
CA VAL A 284 2.04 16.73 5.26
C VAL A 284 1.81 15.47 6.09
N VAL A 285 2.41 14.33 5.71
CA VAL A 285 2.12 13.04 6.34
C VAL A 285 2.81 12.90 7.71
N ILE A 286 4.08 13.34 7.80
CA ILE A 286 4.89 13.18 9.02
C ILE A 286 4.83 14.44 9.87
N GLY A 287 5.02 15.63 9.26
CA GLY A 287 5.14 16.89 9.99
C GLY A 287 3.80 17.38 10.53
N ALA A 288 2.77 17.46 9.71
CA ALA A 288 1.47 17.97 10.13
C ALA A 288 0.60 16.95 10.87
N ASN A 289 1.00 15.67 10.92
CA ASN A 289 0.23 14.57 11.52
C ASN A 289 -1.26 14.57 11.14
N ARG A 290 -1.57 15.10 9.95
CA ARG A 290 -2.94 15.20 9.45
C ARG A 290 -3.35 13.90 8.79
N ALA A 291 -4.63 13.56 8.91
CA ALA A 291 -5.24 12.53 8.09
C ALA A 291 -5.06 12.89 6.61
N PHE A 292 -4.21 12.15 5.92
CA PHE A 292 -3.92 12.39 4.51
C PHE A 292 -4.78 11.46 3.67
N ASN A 293 -5.59 12.08 2.80
CA ASN A 293 -6.41 11.30 1.88
C ASN A 293 -5.58 10.91 0.64
N PHE A 294 -5.03 9.70 0.64
CA PHE A 294 -4.25 9.16 -0.46
C PHE A 294 -5.04 9.10 -1.78
N ALA A 295 -6.37 8.96 -1.73
CA ALA A 295 -7.19 9.03 -2.92
C ALA A 295 -7.11 10.42 -3.60
N GLN A 296 -6.92 11.49 -2.81
CA GLN A 296 -6.67 12.82 -3.37
C GLN A 296 -5.32 12.90 -4.08
N LEU A 297 -4.28 12.24 -3.55
CA LEU A 297 -2.97 12.20 -4.21
C LEU A 297 -3.04 11.47 -5.56
N TRP A 298 -3.74 10.33 -5.64
CA TRP A 298 -4.01 9.67 -6.91
C TRP A 298 -4.73 10.57 -7.91
N ARG A 299 -5.73 11.35 -7.46
CA ARG A 299 -6.44 12.32 -8.32
C ARG A 299 -5.51 13.43 -8.80
N ILE A 300 -4.63 13.95 -7.95
CA ILE A 300 -3.64 14.96 -8.33
C ILE A 300 -2.71 14.40 -9.41
N VAL A 301 -2.14 13.21 -9.22
CA VAL A 301 -1.27 12.56 -10.22
C VAL A 301 -2.00 12.36 -11.54
N LEU A 302 -3.23 11.88 -11.49
CA LEU A 302 -4.08 11.73 -12.67
C LEU A 302 -4.33 13.03 -13.40
N THR A 303 -4.65 14.09 -12.63
CA THR A 303 -4.87 15.43 -13.22
C THR A 303 -3.59 15.95 -13.85
N VAL A 304 -2.44 15.77 -13.19
CA VAL A 304 -1.13 16.18 -13.74
C VAL A 304 -0.81 15.40 -15.01
N LEU A 305 -1.01 14.08 -15.02
CA LEU A 305 -0.80 13.25 -16.22
C LEU A 305 -1.77 13.61 -17.35
N ALA A 306 -3.03 13.90 -17.05
CA ALA A 306 -4.00 14.32 -18.06
C ALA A 306 -3.65 15.69 -18.67
N LEU A 307 -3.17 16.63 -17.84
CA LEU A 307 -2.67 17.92 -18.30
C LEU A 307 -1.38 17.76 -19.12
N ASP A 308 -0.50 16.83 -18.73
CA ASP A 308 0.72 16.54 -19.45
C ASP A 308 0.42 15.98 -20.86
N VAL A 309 -0.49 15.01 -20.99
CA VAL A 309 -0.99 14.51 -22.27
C VAL A 309 -1.50 15.64 -23.16
N LEU A 310 -2.29 16.55 -22.60
CA LEU A 310 -2.84 17.69 -23.34
C LEU A 310 -1.76 18.68 -23.74
N SER A 311 -0.79 18.93 -22.85
CA SER A 311 0.27 19.90 -23.10
C SER A 311 1.27 19.40 -24.15
N GLN A 312 1.58 18.12 -24.20
CA GLN A 312 2.41 17.54 -25.27
C GLN A 312 1.77 17.71 -26.65
N ALA A 313 0.44 17.64 -26.75
CA ALA A 313 -0.25 17.89 -27.99
C ALA A 313 -0.20 19.36 -28.45
N LEU A 314 -0.28 20.30 -27.49
CA LEU A 314 -0.41 21.73 -27.76
C LEU A 314 0.95 22.46 -27.78
N LEU A 315 1.88 22.04 -26.93
CA LEU A 315 3.11 22.77 -26.59
C LEU A 315 4.32 21.83 -26.46
N PRO A 316 4.66 21.02 -27.48
CA PRO A 316 5.64 19.94 -27.38
C PRO A 316 7.08 20.40 -27.08
N GLN A 317 7.37 21.70 -27.20
CA GLN A 317 8.73 22.27 -27.07
C GLN A 317 9.02 22.82 -25.66
N ILE A 318 8.07 22.78 -24.72
CA ILE A 318 8.29 23.41 -23.42
C ILE A 318 9.04 22.45 -22.47
N THR A 319 10.27 22.79 -22.14
CA THR A 319 11.18 22.04 -21.25
C THR A 319 10.55 21.70 -19.89
N VAL A 320 9.78 22.63 -19.29
CA VAL A 320 9.15 22.42 -17.98
C VAL A 320 8.15 21.27 -18.01
N ILE A 321 7.42 21.08 -19.12
CA ILE A 321 6.46 19.99 -19.28
C ILE A 321 7.16 18.63 -19.16
N ARG A 322 8.29 18.46 -19.82
CA ARG A 322 9.11 17.22 -19.76
C ARG A 322 9.63 16.93 -18.33
N CYS A 323 9.94 17.97 -17.57
CA CYS A 323 10.36 17.82 -16.16
C CYS A 323 9.18 17.36 -15.28
N VAL A 324 7.99 17.87 -15.53
CA VAL A 324 6.75 17.46 -14.82
C VAL A 324 6.40 16.00 -15.15
N GLU A 325 6.49 15.60 -16.42
CA GLU A 325 6.30 14.22 -16.87
C GLU A 325 7.21 13.23 -16.12
N SER A 326 8.51 13.50 -16.11
CA SER A 326 9.49 12.66 -15.40
C SER A 326 9.18 12.54 -13.91
N SER A 327 8.80 13.66 -13.27
CA SER A 327 8.46 13.67 -11.85
C SER A 327 7.12 12.98 -11.55
N ALA A 328 6.15 13.09 -12.45
CA ALA A 328 4.86 12.40 -12.34
C ALA A 328 5.04 10.88 -12.44
N TRP A 329 5.95 10.41 -13.32
CA TRP A 329 6.29 9.00 -13.41
C TRP A 329 6.92 8.46 -12.12
N ASP A 330 7.93 9.13 -11.56
CA ASP A 330 8.55 8.74 -10.29
C ASP A 330 7.51 8.69 -9.15
N LEU A 331 6.59 9.68 -9.10
CA LEU A 331 5.51 9.69 -8.13
C LEU A 331 4.52 8.52 -8.33
N LEU A 332 4.20 8.17 -9.56
CA LEU A 332 3.36 7.01 -9.88
C LEU A 332 4.01 5.70 -9.40
N VAL A 333 5.32 5.55 -9.56
CA VAL A 333 6.08 4.41 -9.02
C VAL A 333 5.94 4.34 -7.50
N LEU A 334 6.12 5.47 -6.79
CA LEU A 334 5.99 5.51 -5.33
C LEU A 334 4.56 5.20 -4.85
N LEU A 335 3.55 5.73 -5.54
CA LEU A 335 2.15 5.42 -5.23
C LEU A 335 1.80 3.96 -5.49
N THR A 336 2.35 3.38 -6.56
CA THR A 336 2.23 1.95 -6.82
C THR A 336 2.83 1.14 -5.68
N TRP A 337 4.04 1.52 -5.21
CA TRP A 337 4.66 0.91 -4.03
C TRP A 337 3.74 0.94 -2.83
N LEU A 338 3.23 2.11 -2.46
CA LEU A 338 2.38 2.27 -1.29
C LEU A 338 1.08 1.47 -1.40
N THR A 339 0.45 1.51 -2.57
CA THR A 339 -0.80 0.78 -2.81
C THR A 339 -0.59 -0.72 -2.71
N VAL A 340 0.46 -1.24 -3.34
CA VAL A 340 0.78 -2.68 -3.30
C VAL A 340 1.14 -3.13 -1.88
N ILE A 341 1.93 -2.34 -1.13
CA ILE A 341 2.28 -2.63 0.26
C ILE A 341 1.02 -2.65 1.14
N ASP A 342 0.17 -1.64 1.02
CA ASP A 342 -1.04 -1.55 1.84
C ASP A 342 -2.00 -2.70 1.55
N ILE A 343 -2.23 -3.03 0.28
CA ILE A 343 -3.02 -4.20 -0.12
C ILE A 343 -2.39 -5.49 0.42
N ALA A 344 -1.07 -5.67 0.30
CA ALA A 344 -0.39 -6.89 0.75
C ALA A 344 -0.46 -7.08 2.28
N ARG A 345 -0.58 -5.99 3.05
CA ARG A 345 -0.77 -6.03 4.51
C ARG A 345 -2.17 -6.49 4.92
N HIS A 346 -3.18 -6.12 4.15
CA HIS A 346 -4.59 -6.30 4.52
C HIS A 346 -5.31 -7.43 3.77
N ALA A 347 -4.71 -7.97 2.70
CA ALA A 347 -5.32 -9.02 1.90
C ALA A 347 -5.25 -10.39 2.59
N LYS A 348 -6.28 -11.23 2.36
CA LYS A 348 -6.26 -12.66 2.74
C LYS A 348 -5.21 -13.48 1.98
N ALA A 349 -4.78 -12.99 0.82
CA ALA A 349 -3.80 -13.66 -0.03
C ALA A 349 -2.38 -13.58 0.55
N ASP A 350 -1.51 -14.44 0.06
CA ASP A 350 -0.10 -14.40 0.40
C ASP A 350 0.52 -13.06 -0.02
N ARG A 351 1.24 -12.40 0.89
CA ARG A 351 1.82 -11.06 0.68
C ARG A 351 2.74 -11.00 -0.53
N ASN A 352 3.55 -12.05 -0.74
CA ASN A 352 4.54 -12.08 -1.83
C ASN A 352 3.85 -12.20 -3.19
N VAL A 353 2.74 -12.96 -3.25
CA VAL A 353 1.90 -13.04 -4.45
C VAL A 353 1.24 -11.70 -4.74
N VAL A 354 0.72 -11.00 -3.72
CA VAL A 354 0.11 -9.68 -3.91
C VAL A 354 1.14 -8.68 -4.41
N ILE A 355 2.34 -8.65 -3.83
CA ILE A 355 3.44 -7.78 -4.28
C ILE A 355 3.82 -8.13 -5.72
N GLY A 356 4.02 -9.43 -6.01
CA GLY A 356 4.40 -9.90 -7.34
C GLY A 356 3.39 -9.54 -8.41
N VAL A 357 2.10 -9.84 -8.18
CA VAL A 357 1.02 -9.53 -9.13
C VAL A 357 0.81 -8.03 -9.29
N GLY A 358 0.83 -7.27 -8.18
CA GLY A 358 0.65 -5.81 -8.23
C GLY A 358 1.71 -5.13 -9.09
N TRP A 359 2.99 -5.48 -8.91
CA TRP A 359 4.08 -4.98 -9.73
C TRP A 359 4.06 -5.49 -11.16
N ALA A 360 3.61 -6.75 -11.38
CA ALA A 360 3.46 -7.30 -12.70
C ALA A 360 2.39 -6.57 -13.52
N VAL A 361 1.26 -6.19 -12.91
CA VAL A 361 0.23 -5.36 -13.55
C VAL A 361 0.82 -4.03 -14.00
N TYR A 362 1.56 -3.35 -13.12
CA TYR A 362 2.24 -2.10 -13.45
C TYR A 362 3.22 -2.30 -14.63
N ALA A 363 4.14 -3.25 -14.51
CA ALA A 363 5.22 -3.46 -15.49
C ALA A 363 4.69 -3.94 -16.85
N ALA A 364 3.72 -4.85 -16.89
CA ALA A 364 3.12 -5.33 -18.13
C ALA A 364 2.35 -4.23 -18.88
N SER A 365 1.61 -3.40 -18.13
CA SER A 365 0.87 -2.28 -18.70
C SER A 365 1.84 -1.20 -19.22
N PHE A 366 2.94 -0.96 -18.50
CA PHE A 366 3.99 -0.06 -18.93
C PHE A 366 4.65 -0.55 -20.24
N ALA A 367 5.03 -1.83 -20.30
CA ALA A 367 5.56 -2.44 -21.51
C ALA A 367 4.60 -2.31 -22.71
N ALA A 368 3.31 -2.55 -22.48
CA ALA A 368 2.28 -2.41 -23.52
C ALA A 368 2.16 -0.96 -24.04
N GLY A 369 2.25 0.04 -23.13
CA GLY A 369 2.27 1.45 -23.50
C GLY A 369 3.47 1.81 -24.37
N LEU A 370 4.66 1.32 -24.03
CA LEU A 370 5.88 1.51 -24.83
C LEU A 370 5.80 0.83 -26.21
N VAL A 371 5.22 -0.37 -26.30
CA VAL A 371 4.99 -1.04 -27.59
C VAL A 371 4.02 -0.24 -28.44
N HIS A 372 2.92 0.23 -27.84
CA HIS A 372 1.94 1.04 -28.57
C HIS A 372 2.56 2.35 -29.09
N SER A 373 3.36 3.05 -28.29
CA SER A 373 4.02 4.28 -28.71
C SER A 373 4.95 4.07 -29.91
N SER A 374 5.64 2.93 -30.02
CA SER A 374 6.51 2.61 -31.15
C SER A 374 5.78 2.41 -32.47
N TRP A 375 4.51 1.97 -32.42
CA TRP A 375 3.69 1.77 -33.64
C TRP A 375 3.07 3.07 -34.15
N PHE A 376 2.77 4.02 -33.28
CA PHE A 376 2.00 5.23 -33.60
C PHE A 376 2.81 6.52 -33.66
N SER A 377 4.13 6.45 -33.47
CA SER A 377 5.02 7.63 -33.48
C SER A 377 5.18 8.30 -34.85
N SER A 378 4.64 7.72 -35.93
CA SER A 378 4.83 8.17 -37.30
C SER A 378 3.59 8.86 -37.86
N GLY A 379 3.53 10.20 -37.78
CA GLY A 379 2.57 11.02 -38.44
C GLY A 379 1.72 11.96 -37.57
N SER A 380 1.53 13.20 -37.99
CA SER A 380 0.84 14.24 -37.20
C SER A 380 -0.61 13.89 -36.82
N PHE A 381 -1.34 13.18 -37.69
CA PHE A 381 -2.71 12.75 -37.39
C PHE A 381 -2.76 11.63 -36.38
N GLY A 382 -1.82 10.68 -36.48
CA GLY A 382 -1.69 9.58 -35.49
C GLY A 382 -1.38 10.10 -34.10
N ILE A 383 -0.48 11.07 -33.98
CA ILE A 383 -0.13 11.70 -32.71
C ILE A 383 -1.34 12.39 -32.06
N ALA A 384 -2.06 13.22 -32.82
CA ALA A 384 -3.22 13.96 -32.32
C ALA A 384 -4.34 13.01 -31.83
N PHE A 385 -4.66 12.00 -32.66
CA PHE A 385 -5.68 11.01 -32.30
C PHE A 385 -5.31 10.19 -31.08
N THR A 386 -4.05 9.72 -31.00
CA THR A 386 -3.57 8.92 -29.90
C THR A 386 -3.49 9.73 -28.61
N THR A 387 -3.10 11.01 -28.70
CA THR A 387 -3.11 11.92 -27.54
C THR A 387 -4.52 12.12 -27.00
N LEU A 388 -5.51 12.34 -27.88
CA LEU A 388 -6.91 12.43 -27.47
C LEU A 388 -7.41 11.13 -26.81
N LEU A 389 -7.03 9.97 -27.36
CA LEU A 389 -7.36 8.67 -26.80
C LEU A 389 -6.72 8.48 -25.42
N MET A 390 -5.45 8.86 -25.26
CA MET A 390 -4.74 8.77 -23.96
C MET A 390 -5.38 9.71 -22.93
N PHE A 391 -5.75 10.92 -23.33
CA PHE A 391 -6.51 11.83 -22.46
C PHE A 391 -7.84 11.22 -22.01
N ALA A 392 -8.59 10.62 -22.93
CA ALA A 392 -9.85 9.94 -22.60
C ALA A 392 -9.63 8.75 -21.65
N LEU A 393 -8.58 7.95 -21.87
CA LEU A 393 -8.21 6.83 -20.96
C LEU A 393 -7.80 7.34 -19.59
N ALA A 394 -7.04 8.44 -19.49
CA ALA A 394 -6.69 9.06 -18.22
C ALA A 394 -7.95 9.56 -17.47
N MET A 395 -8.90 10.18 -18.18
CA MET A 395 -10.19 10.59 -17.61
C MET A 395 -11.03 9.39 -17.12
N VAL A 396 -11.07 8.31 -17.88
CA VAL A 396 -11.71 7.06 -17.46
C VAL A 396 -11.02 6.49 -16.20
N GLY A 397 -9.69 6.52 -16.16
CA GLY A 397 -8.91 6.12 -14.98
C GLY A 397 -9.28 6.94 -13.73
N THR A 398 -9.47 8.28 -13.86
CA THR A 398 -9.95 9.12 -12.75
C THR A 398 -11.32 8.67 -12.26
N PHE A 399 -12.23 8.37 -13.19
CA PHE A 399 -13.58 7.94 -12.86
C PHE A 399 -13.61 6.61 -12.08
N PHE A 400 -12.77 5.64 -12.47
CA PHE A 400 -12.66 4.36 -11.78
C PHE A 400 -12.08 4.48 -10.37
N LEU A 401 -11.19 5.47 -10.11
CA LEU A 401 -10.67 5.75 -8.77
C LEU A 401 -11.66 6.52 -7.89
N GLU A 402 -12.66 7.16 -8.49
CA GLU A 402 -13.71 7.87 -7.75
C GLU A 402 -14.73 6.92 -7.13
N VAL A 403 -14.64 5.63 -7.43
CA VAL A 403 -15.59 4.65 -6.94
C VAL A 403 -15.55 4.60 -5.41
N ARG A 404 -16.58 5.16 -4.84
CA ARG A 404 -16.96 5.20 -3.43
C ARG A 404 -17.43 3.82 -2.93
N ASP A 405 -16.80 2.75 -3.44
CA ASP A 405 -17.14 1.39 -3.07
C ASP A 405 -16.73 1.11 -1.62
N GLN A 406 -17.63 0.57 -0.85
CA GLN A 406 -17.35 0.11 0.51
C GLN A 406 -16.22 -0.91 0.54
N ASP A 407 -16.02 -1.64 -0.56
CA ASP A 407 -15.00 -2.68 -0.70
C ASP A 407 -13.55 -2.15 -0.77
N THR A 408 -13.34 -0.87 -1.07
CA THR A 408 -12.00 -0.26 -1.18
C THR A 408 -11.71 0.82 -0.13
N LYS A 409 -12.66 1.14 0.74
CA LYS A 409 -12.50 2.16 1.80
C LYS A 409 -11.39 1.85 2.78
N TRP A 410 -11.01 0.59 2.92
CA TRP A 410 -9.97 0.15 3.83
C TRP A 410 -8.55 0.47 3.32
N ILE A 411 -8.39 0.72 2.01
CA ILE A 411 -7.10 1.10 1.43
C ILE A 411 -6.72 2.47 1.99
N PHE A 412 -5.56 2.55 2.63
CA PHE A 412 -5.04 3.73 3.34
C PHE A 412 -5.87 4.22 4.53
N ALA A 413 -6.80 3.44 5.04
CA ALA A 413 -7.61 3.81 6.20
C ALA A 413 -6.78 4.08 7.46
N GLU A 414 -5.62 3.42 7.61
CA GLU A 414 -4.67 3.65 8.69
C GLU A 414 -4.19 5.12 8.76
N LEU A 415 -4.18 5.82 7.62
CA LEU A 415 -3.76 7.23 7.53
C LEU A 415 -4.88 8.22 7.80
N SER A 416 -6.12 7.86 7.54
CA SER A 416 -7.27 8.76 7.72
C SER A 416 -7.61 8.99 9.19
N GLY A 417 -7.08 8.16 10.10
CA GLY A 417 -7.45 8.20 11.51
C GLY A 417 -8.91 7.80 11.76
N GLU A 418 -9.67 7.53 10.70
CA GLU A 418 -10.90 6.81 10.81
C GLU A 418 -10.57 5.42 11.36
N ARG A 419 -11.06 5.12 12.56
CA ARG A 419 -11.21 3.73 12.91
C ARG A 419 -12.08 3.17 11.79
N VAL A 420 -11.47 2.41 10.88
CA VAL A 420 -12.26 1.53 10.02
C VAL A 420 -12.98 0.67 11.03
N SER A 421 -14.24 0.99 11.26
CA SER A 421 -15.14 0.09 11.98
C SER A 421 -14.92 -1.23 11.28
N ALA A 422 -14.60 -2.26 12.05
CA ALA A 422 -14.46 -3.62 11.53
C ALA A 422 -15.51 -3.78 10.43
N PRO A 423 -15.21 -4.34 9.25
CA PRO A 423 -16.18 -4.46 8.19
C PRO A 423 -17.47 -4.89 8.84
N GLN A 424 -18.49 -4.09 8.66
CA GLN A 424 -19.80 -4.48 9.18
C GLN A 424 -20.00 -5.88 8.64
N ASP A 425 -19.98 -6.83 9.55
CA ASP A 425 -20.21 -8.24 9.24
C ASP A 425 -21.47 -8.26 8.36
N HIS A 426 -21.29 -8.49 7.04
CA HIS A 426 -22.40 -8.48 6.08
C HIS A 426 -23.43 -9.59 6.38
N ARG A 427 -23.16 -10.38 7.43
CA ARG A 427 -24.17 -11.22 8.02
C ARG A 427 -25.34 -10.32 8.45
N SER A 428 -26.52 -10.69 8.04
CA SER A 428 -27.73 -10.01 8.49
C SER A 428 -27.74 -9.95 10.03
N ILE A 429 -28.45 -8.98 10.61
CA ILE A 429 -28.63 -8.92 12.07
C ILE A 429 -29.07 -10.30 12.60
N ASP A 430 -29.89 -11.03 11.83
CA ASP A 430 -30.35 -12.36 12.18
C ASP A 430 -29.22 -13.39 12.24
N GLU A 431 -28.31 -13.42 11.26
CA GLU A 431 -27.17 -14.34 11.24
C GLU A 431 -26.16 -14.04 12.35
N ARG A 432 -25.96 -12.75 12.69
CA ARG A 432 -25.12 -12.35 13.82
C ARG A 432 -25.73 -12.77 15.16
N CYS A 433 -27.04 -12.59 15.31
CA CYS A 433 -27.78 -13.10 16.46
C CYS A 433 -27.69 -14.62 16.56
N ASP A 434 -27.76 -15.36 15.44
CA ASP A 434 -27.64 -16.82 15.41
C ASP A 434 -26.25 -17.27 15.88
N ALA A 435 -25.20 -16.62 15.40
CA ALA A 435 -23.82 -16.93 15.80
C ALA A 435 -23.58 -16.70 17.31
N ILE A 436 -23.98 -15.54 17.82
CA ILE A 436 -23.88 -15.20 19.26
C ILE A 436 -24.76 -16.12 20.11
N GLY A 437 -25.97 -16.40 19.62
CA GLY A 437 -26.90 -17.30 20.32
C GLY A 437 -26.38 -18.72 20.49
N ALA A 438 -25.69 -19.23 19.44
CA ALA A 438 -25.03 -20.54 19.49
C ALA A 438 -23.83 -20.54 20.46
N GLU A 439 -23.00 -19.49 20.43
CA GLU A 439 -21.83 -19.34 21.32
C GLU A 439 -22.24 -19.25 22.80
N ARG A 440 -23.34 -18.53 23.10
CA ARG A 440 -23.79 -18.26 24.47
C ARG A 440 -24.95 -19.15 24.91
N ALA A 441 -25.20 -20.23 24.19
CA ALA A 441 -26.24 -21.22 24.47
C ALA A 441 -27.61 -20.60 24.78
N LEU A 442 -28.06 -19.69 23.91
CA LEU A 442 -29.45 -19.16 23.98
C LEU A 442 -30.44 -20.23 23.52
N THR A 443 -31.59 -20.30 24.19
CA THR A 443 -32.66 -21.14 23.73
C THR A 443 -33.27 -20.59 22.43
N PRO A 444 -33.96 -21.42 21.61
CA PRO A 444 -34.60 -20.94 20.39
C PRO A 444 -35.51 -19.73 20.62
N ARG A 445 -36.21 -19.73 21.74
CA ARG A 445 -37.16 -18.64 22.09
C ARG A 445 -36.45 -17.36 22.52
N GLU A 446 -35.35 -17.48 23.26
CA GLU A 446 -34.49 -16.34 23.61
C GLU A 446 -33.85 -15.73 22.35
N LEU A 447 -33.47 -16.55 21.39
CA LEU A 447 -32.90 -16.11 20.13
C LEU A 447 -33.92 -15.33 19.26
N GLU A 448 -35.17 -15.79 19.17
CA GLU A 448 -36.25 -15.06 18.48
C GLU A 448 -36.51 -13.69 19.12
N VAL A 449 -36.58 -13.64 20.45
CA VAL A 449 -36.71 -12.36 21.19
C VAL A 449 -35.53 -11.46 20.98
N MET A 450 -34.30 -11.99 21.02
CA MET A 450 -33.05 -11.24 20.76
C MET A 450 -33.05 -10.61 19.37
N LYS A 451 -33.38 -11.37 18.32
CA LYS A 451 -33.47 -10.87 16.94
C LYS A 451 -34.40 -9.67 16.80
N MET A 452 -35.56 -9.74 17.46
CA MET A 452 -36.53 -8.64 17.43
C MET A 452 -36.06 -7.42 18.22
N LEU A 453 -35.41 -7.62 19.36
CA LEU A 453 -34.84 -6.54 20.16
C LEU A 453 -33.76 -5.80 19.38
N CYS A 454 -32.88 -6.52 18.67
CA CYS A 454 -31.81 -5.95 17.80
C CYS A 454 -32.39 -5.22 16.58
N LYS A 455 -33.58 -5.65 16.08
CA LYS A 455 -34.33 -4.90 15.04
C LYS A 455 -35.07 -3.67 15.58
N GLY A 456 -34.81 -3.28 16.82
CA GLY A 456 -35.40 -2.08 17.43
C GLY A 456 -36.81 -2.23 17.98
N ARG A 457 -37.45 -3.41 17.88
CA ARG A 457 -38.83 -3.61 18.24
C ARG A 457 -39.09 -3.40 19.74
N THR A 458 -40.32 -2.97 20.08
CA THR A 458 -40.73 -2.80 21.46
C THR A 458 -41.17 -4.13 22.09
N LYS A 459 -41.14 -4.25 23.41
CA LYS A 459 -41.54 -5.48 24.11
C LYS A 459 -43.01 -5.84 23.86
N SER A 460 -43.88 -4.84 23.74
CA SER A 460 -45.29 -5.03 23.39
C SER A 460 -45.44 -5.62 21.99
N TYR A 461 -44.75 -5.07 20.98
CA TYR A 461 -44.74 -5.59 19.62
C TYR A 461 -44.21 -7.04 19.56
N ILE A 462 -43.14 -7.35 20.31
CA ILE A 462 -42.57 -8.70 20.39
C ILE A 462 -43.57 -9.68 21.00
N ALA A 463 -44.26 -9.26 22.07
CA ALA A 463 -45.30 -10.07 22.74
C ALA A 463 -46.44 -10.41 21.78
N GLU A 464 -46.93 -9.44 21.05
CA GLU A 464 -47.97 -9.62 20.04
C GLU A 464 -47.51 -10.55 18.91
N THR A 465 -46.34 -10.29 18.33
CA THR A 465 -45.82 -11.05 17.19
C THR A 465 -45.50 -12.52 17.55
N LEU A 466 -45.03 -12.76 18.76
CA LEU A 466 -44.63 -14.11 19.22
C LEU A 466 -45.76 -14.82 20.00
N TYR A 467 -46.96 -14.23 20.10
CA TYR A 467 -48.06 -14.74 20.87
C TYR A 467 -47.70 -15.02 22.35
N LEU A 468 -47.01 -14.07 22.98
CA LEU A 468 -46.56 -14.12 24.37
C LEU A 468 -47.18 -12.97 25.17
N THR A 469 -47.09 -13.06 26.50
CA THR A 469 -47.39 -11.90 27.36
C THR A 469 -46.15 -10.98 27.43
N GLU A 470 -46.35 -9.68 27.67
CA GLU A 470 -45.21 -8.76 27.87
C GLU A 470 -44.33 -9.20 29.04
N ASN A 471 -44.90 -9.78 30.09
CA ASN A 471 -44.14 -10.29 31.22
C ASN A 471 -43.22 -11.44 30.81
N THR A 472 -43.67 -12.32 29.92
CA THR A 472 -42.89 -13.41 29.38
C THR A 472 -41.74 -12.87 28.55
N VAL A 473 -41.97 -11.84 27.70
CA VAL A 473 -40.93 -11.18 26.94
C VAL A 473 -39.91 -10.49 27.85
N ARG A 474 -40.33 -9.87 28.94
CA ARG A 474 -39.44 -9.27 29.96
C ARG A 474 -38.55 -10.33 30.61
N SER A 475 -39.12 -11.51 30.95
CA SER A 475 -38.35 -12.62 31.51
C SER A 475 -37.30 -13.13 30.53
N HIS A 476 -37.67 -13.37 29.26
CA HIS A 476 -36.71 -13.75 28.24
C HIS A 476 -35.64 -12.70 28.05
N THR A 477 -35.98 -11.40 28.01
CA THR A 477 -35.02 -10.30 27.91
C THR A 477 -34.01 -10.32 29.07
N LYS A 478 -34.47 -10.56 30.30
CA LYS A 478 -33.61 -10.66 31.47
C LYS A 478 -32.63 -11.84 31.35
N HIS A 479 -33.11 -13.01 30.91
CA HIS A 479 -32.26 -14.17 30.70
C HIS A 479 -31.22 -13.93 29.58
N ILE A 480 -31.60 -13.30 28.47
CA ILE A 480 -30.69 -12.91 27.38
C ILE A 480 -29.62 -11.99 27.93
N TYR A 481 -29.99 -10.95 28.66
CA TYR A 481 -29.01 -10.00 29.24
C TYR A 481 -28.03 -10.68 30.19
N THR A 482 -28.55 -11.59 31.03
CA THR A 482 -27.66 -12.35 31.93
C THR A 482 -26.71 -13.28 31.19
N LYS A 483 -27.15 -13.98 30.15
CA LYS A 483 -26.35 -14.90 29.36
C LYS A 483 -25.28 -14.18 28.51
N LEU A 484 -25.62 -12.98 28.02
CA LEU A 484 -24.76 -12.16 27.17
C LEU A 484 -23.88 -11.17 27.95
N ASP A 485 -24.06 -11.09 29.30
CA ASP A 485 -23.38 -10.12 30.16
C ASP A 485 -23.57 -8.67 29.72
N VAL A 486 -24.81 -8.32 29.34
CA VAL A 486 -25.23 -6.97 28.96
C VAL A 486 -26.32 -6.46 29.90
N HIS A 487 -26.40 -5.15 30.09
CA HIS A 487 -27.31 -4.55 31.05
C HIS A 487 -28.40 -3.68 30.43
N SER A 488 -28.30 -3.43 29.12
CA SER A 488 -29.25 -2.57 28.40
C SER A 488 -29.51 -3.06 26.98
N LYS A 489 -30.62 -2.58 26.38
CA LYS A 489 -30.93 -2.82 24.96
C LYS A 489 -29.86 -2.22 24.06
N HIS A 490 -29.28 -1.09 24.48
CA HIS A 490 -28.23 -0.41 23.71
C HIS A 490 -26.95 -1.27 23.67
N GLU A 491 -26.53 -1.78 24.82
CA GLU A 491 -25.38 -2.68 24.89
C GLU A 491 -25.59 -3.97 24.11
N LEU A 492 -26.83 -4.51 24.09
CA LEU A 492 -27.19 -5.65 23.26
C LEU A 492 -27.07 -5.33 21.76
N MET A 493 -27.55 -4.14 21.35
CA MET A 493 -27.44 -3.69 19.96
C MET A 493 -26.00 -3.45 19.57
N ASP A 494 -25.20 -2.86 20.44
CA ASP A 494 -23.75 -2.67 20.23
C ASP A 494 -23.00 -4.00 20.11
N LEU A 495 -23.34 -4.98 20.96
CA LEU A 495 -22.74 -6.32 20.91
C LEU A 495 -23.00 -7.03 19.59
N VAL A 496 -24.20 -6.87 19.04
CA VAL A 496 -24.62 -7.47 17.76
C VAL A 496 -24.19 -6.58 16.58
N GLY A 497 -23.82 -5.32 16.82
CA GLY A 497 -23.53 -4.32 15.78
C GLY A 497 -24.79 -3.93 15.00
N ALA A 498 -25.91 -3.79 15.66
CA ALA A 498 -27.23 -3.49 15.10
C ALA A 498 -27.59 -2.00 15.20
#